data_d4f4a3c5f450a2bd37d35587a79a3bdf
#
_entry.id   d4f4a3c5f450a2bd37d35587a79a3bdf
#
_cell.length_a   1.000
_cell.length_b   1.000
_cell.length_c   1.000
_cell.angle_alpha   90.00
_cell.angle_beta   90.00
_cell.angle_gamma   90.00
#
_symmetry.space_group_name_H-M   'P 1'
#
loop_
_entity.id
_entity.type
_entity.pdbx_description
1 polymer ?
#
loop_
_entity_poly.entity_id
_entity_poly.type
_entity_poly.pdbx_seq_one_letter_code
_entity_poly.pdbx_strand_id
1 'polypeptide(L)'
;MALILLVLKIPVPHYLRCNAIVMPKQIETIWVNEPGVLEACLVKPGDEVAAGQTLAKLANVELELQLLDAKSKYQDAKDKLERALLLQRNGQSQPTQSLVTDLTKLKISYDKLVEQFDRLTLKSSIAGKVVETPFSNAGSASEELRESEMLPLLYDQHDNASASRGQRFCEVADFSQWYFVIILTEHQVKFVELDQDVKIKLFSEPGNSYKAKILSTPVETDYSIDRQEYEPTQTSAQGQSRVPDPVVEMVAAYDQPDLQYVTRVRLEETELPLKIGMGGKAKIFVGNRSLGYRLWWWFNQNFR
;
A
#
# COMPACT_ATOMS: atom_id res chain seq x y z
N MET A 1 -41.48 -40.09 -10.99
CA MET A 1 -40.55 -39.44 -11.93
C MET A 1 -40.91 -37.97 -12.21
N ALA A 2 -42.13 -37.63 -12.60
CA ALA A 2 -42.53 -36.24 -12.93
C ALA A 2 -42.37 -35.26 -11.73
N LEU A 3 -42.71 -35.69 -10.52
CA LEU A 3 -42.63 -34.88 -9.31
C LEU A 3 -41.18 -34.53 -8.92
N ILE A 4 -40.22 -35.44 -9.12
CA ILE A 4 -38.80 -35.21 -8.90
C ILE A 4 -38.25 -34.19 -9.89
N LEU A 5 -38.64 -34.26 -11.14
CA LEU A 5 -38.25 -33.29 -12.20
C LEU A 5 -38.82 -31.89 -11.92
N LEU A 6 -40.01 -31.81 -11.34
CA LEU A 6 -40.63 -30.53 -10.97
C LEU A 6 -39.90 -29.89 -9.78
N VAL A 7 -39.51 -30.65 -8.77
CA VAL A 7 -38.74 -30.19 -7.59
C VAL A 7 -37.35 -29.70 -8.04
N LEU A 8 -36.70 -30.35 -8.99
CA LEU A 8 -35.39 -29.94 -9.52
C LEU A 8 -35.42 -28.60 -10.27
N LYS A 9 -36.60 -28.14 -10.72
CA LYS A 9 -36.76 -26.83 -11.42
C LYS A 9 -37.05 -25.67 -10.47
N ILE A 10 -37.28 -25.90 -9.17
CA ILE A 10 -37.58 -24.84 -8.21
C ILE A 10 -36.39 -23.87 -8.14
N PRO A 11 -36.58 -22.57 -8.43
CA PRO A 11 -35.53 -21.57 -8.30
C PRO A 11 -35.26 -21.28 -6.82
N VAL A 12 -34.06 -21.57 -6.36
CA VAL A 12 -33.60 -21.30 -5.01
C VAL A 12 -32.50 -20.24 -5.04
N PRO A 13 -32.52 -19.27 -4.14
CA PRO A 13 -31.49 -18.24 -4.08
C PRO A 13 -30.12 -18.87 -3.84
N HIS A 14 -29.18 -18.53 -4.70
CA HIS A 14 -27.81 -19.01 -4.62
C HIS A 14 -26.92 -17.91 -4.03
N TYR A 15 -26.16 -18.27 -2.99
CA TYR A 15 -25.24 -17.38 -2.30
C TYR A 15 -23.83 -17.96 -2.32
N LEU A 16 -22.87 -17.14 -2.67
CA LEU A 16 -21.46 -17.43 -2.43
C LEU A 16 -21.09 -17.03 -1.01
N ARG A 17 -20.27 -17.84 -0.36
CA ARG A 17 -19.73 -17.56 0.97
C ARG A 17 -18.24 -17.32 0.83
N CYS A 18 -17.80 -16.12 1.23
CA CYS A 18 -16.43 -15.67 1.09
C CYS A 18 -15.94 -15.08 2.41
N ASN A 19 -14.64 -14.98 2.56
CA ASN A 19 -14.04 -14.22 3.65
C ASN A 19 -14.07 -12.72 3.30
N ALA A 20 -14.24 -11.89 4.33
CA ALA A 20 -14.22 -10.45 4.19
C ALA A 20 -13.36 -9.83 5.29
N ILE A 21 -12.64 -8.77 4.96
CA ILE A 21 -11.79 -8.02 5.87
C ILE A 21 -12.19 -6.56 5.81
N VAL A 22 -12.25 -5.92 6.98
CA VAL A 22 -12.55 -4.48 7.12
C VAL A 22 -11.31 -3.67 6.79
N MET A 23 -11.43 -2.72 5.88
CA MET A 23 -10.36 -1.83 5.46
C MET A 23 -10.86 -0.37 5.43
N PRO A 24 -10.01 0.61 5.74
CA PRO A 24 -10.34 2.02 5.55
C PRO A 24 -10.33 2.37 4.05
N LYS A 25 -10.75 3.58 3.74
CA LYS A 25 -10.82 4.08 2.37
C LYS A 25 -9.48 4.04 1.66
N GLN A 26 -8.44 4.47 2.32
CA GLN A 26 -7.09 4.49 1.82
C GLN A 26 -6.11 4.26 2.96
N ILE A 27 -5.02 3.56 2.68
CA ILE A 27 -3.89 3.36 3.57
C ILE A 27 -2.65 3.73 2.80
N GLU A 28 -1.76 4.46 3.44
CA GLU A 28 -0.44 4.78 2.94
C GLU A 28 0.61 4.31 3.94
N THR A 29 1.52 3.48 3.48
CA THR A 29 2.70 3.08 4.25
C THR A 29 3.83 4.06 3.96
N ILE A 30 4.34 4.71 5.00
CA ILE A 30 5.45 5.66 4.90
C ILE A 30 6.76 4.92 5.07
N TRP A 31 7.59 4.97 4.03
CA TRP A 31 8.89 4.30 3.97
C TRP A 31 10.04 5.28 4.12
N VAL A 32 11.13 4.82 4.72
CA VAL A 32 12.40 5.53 4.74
C VAL A 32 13.06 5.38 3.37
N ASN A 33 13.12 6.47 2.60
CA ASN A 33 13.69 6.47 1.26
C ASN A 33 15.20 6.69 1.25
N GLU A 34 15.73 7.46 2.21
CA GLU A 34 17.16 7.72 2.37
C GLU A 34 17.59 7.37 3.80
N PRO A 35 18.74 6.69 3.99
CA PRO A 35 19.20 6.29 5.31
C PRO A 35 19.59 7.51 6.14
N GLY A 36 19.36 7.44 7.44
CA GLY A 36 19.68 8.53 8.35
C GLY A 36 19.42 8.15 9.80
N VAL A 37 19.57 9.12 10.68
CA VAL A 37 19.26 9.00 12.10
C VAL A 37 18.01 9.81 12.39
N LEU A 38 17.07 9.28 13.15
CA LEU A 38 15.84 9.97 13.52
C LEU A 38 16.19 11.18 14.40
N GLU A 39 16.07 12.39 13.83
CA GLU A 39 16.33 13.64 14.52
C GLU A 39 15.10 14.11 15.32
N ALA A 40 13.92 14.02 14.72
CA ALA A 40 12.68 14.41 15.35
C ALA A 40 11.51 13.60 14.81
N CYS A 41 10.72 13.06 15.73
CA CYS A 41 9.42 12.47 15.45
C CYS A 41 8.33 13.46 15.85
N LEU A 42 7.51 13.91 14.87
CA LEU A 42 6.52 14.97 15.06
C LEU A 42 5.11 14.44 15.27
N VAL A 43 4.92 13.13 15.20
CA VAL A 43 3.62 12.47 15.31
C VAL A 43 3.71 11.26 16.24
N LYS A 44 2.57 10.91 16.79
CA LYS A 44 2.40 9.72 17.65
C LYS A 44 1.37 8.79 17.02
N PRO A 45 1.40 7.49 17.35
CA PRO A 45 0.31 6.59 17.00
C PRO A 45 -1.03 7.16 17.46
N GLY A 46 -2.00 7.20 16.55
CA GLY A 46 -3.31 7.75 16.82
C GLY A 46 -3.52 9.24 16.47
N ASP A 47 -2.47 9.97 16.12
CA ASP A 47 -2.60 11.39 15.72
C ASP A 47 -3.26 11.55 14.36
N GLU A 48 -4.04 12.63 14.19
CA GLU A 48 -4.56 13.05 12.90
C GLU A 48 -3.54 13.87 12.14
N VAL A 49 -3.37 13.56 10.86
CA VAL A 49 -2.39 14.20 9.97
C VAL A 49 -3.05 14.70 8.70
N ALA A 50 -2.60 15.86 8.23
CA ALA A 50 -3.04 16.42 6.96
C ALA A 50 -2.15 15.91 5.80
N ALA A 51 -2.68 15.96 4.57
CA ALA A 51 -1.88 15.69 3.39
C ALA A 51 -0.73 16.69 3.27
N GLY A 52 0.49 16.19 3.00
CA GLY A 52 1.71 16.99 2.97
C GLY A 52 2.34 17.28 4.33
N GLN A 53 1.71 16.87 5.43
CA GLN A 53 2.26 17.10 6.77
C GLN A 53 3.54 16.30 7.00
N THR A 54 4.54 16.94 7.59
CA THR A 54 5.78 16.30 8.01
C THR A 54 5.53 15.41 9.23
N LEU A 55 5.92 14.15 9.14
CA LEU A 55 5.75 13.15 10.19
C LEU A 55 7.02 12.99 11.02
N ALA A 56 8.17 12.98 10.34
CA ALA A 56 9.48 12.88 10.96
C ALA A 56 10.55 13.54 10.10
N LYS A 57 11.68 13.85 10.75
CA LYS A 57 12.90 14.31 10.11
C LYS A 57 14.04 13.37 10.43
N LEU A 58 14.79 13.00 9.40
CA LEU A 58 16.00 12.23 9.51
C LEU A 58 17.22 13.15 9.29
N ALA A 59 18.28 12.94 10.02
CA ALA A 59 19.57 13.59 9.83
C ALA A 59 20.53 12.63 9.11
N ASN A 60 21.22 13.15 8.09
CA ASN A 60 22.31 12.44 7.42
C ASN A 60 23.43 13.43 7.11
N VAL A 61 24.43 13.45 8.00
CA VAL A 61 25.58 14.37 7.95
C VAL A 61 26.38 14.21 6.66
N GLU A 62 26.54 12.98 6.21
CA GLU A 62 27.26 12.67 4.96
C GLU A 62 26.58 13.33 3.76
N LEU A 63 25.26 13.17 3.64
CA LEU A 63 24.47 13.76 2.55
C LEU A 63 24.46 15.28 2.63
N GLU A 64 24.40 15.84 3.83
CA GLU A 64 24.48 17.31 4.04
C GLU A 64 25.81 17.87 3.57
N LEU A 65 26.93 17.24 3.90
CA LEU A 65 28.26 17.63 3.43
C LEU A 65 28.39 17.51 1.90
N GLN A 66 27.88 16.43 1.31
CA GLN A 66 27.87 16.25 -0.14
C GLN A 66 27.04 17.35 -0.83
N LEU A 67 25.88 17.69 -0.27
CA LEU A 67 25.03 18.76 -0.79
C LEU A 67 25.72 20.12 -0.74
N LEU A 68 26.41 20.42 0.37
CA LEU A 68 27.16 21.66 0.53
C LEU A 68 28.30 21.77 -0.48
N ASP A 69 29.06 20.71 -0.68
CA ASP A 69 30.15 20.63 -1.67
C ASP A 69 29.62 20.80 -3.11
N ALA A 70 28.54 20.09 -3.45
CA ALA A 70 27.91 20.21 -4.77
C ALA A 70 27.35 21.59 -5.03
N LYS A 71 26.77 22.26 -4.02
CA LYS A 71 26.29 23.64 -4.07
C LYS A 71 27.41 24.58 -4.34
N SER A 72 28.55 24.46 -3.66
CA SER A 72 29.73 25.28 -3.87
C SER A 72 30.27 25.15 -5.29
N LYS A 73 30.45 23.89 -5.76
CA LYS A 73 30.94 23.62 -7.14
C LYS A 73 29.99 24.17 -8.21
N TYR A 74 28.68 24.04 -8.02
CA TYR A 74 27.69 24.59 -8.93
C TYR A 74 27.77 26.14 -8.97
N GLN A 75 27.89 26.79 -7.80
CA GLN A 75 28.00 28.25 -7.70
C GLN A 75 29.30 28.77 -8.38
N ASP A 76 30.43 28.12 -8.11
CA ASP A 76 31.71 28.45 -8.73
C ASP A 76 31.65 28.33 -10.26
N ALA A 77 31.02 27.29 -10.79
CA ALA A 77 30.84 27.09 -12.21
C ALA A 77 29.94 28.19 -12.84
N LYS A 78 28.89 28.60 -12.12
CA LYS A 78 27.99 29.66 -12.52
C LYS A 78 28.75 31.00 -12.61
N ASP A 79 29.55 31.32 -11.60
CA ASP A 79 30.34 32.56 -11.56
C ASP A 79 31.41 32.56 -12.64
N LYS A 80 32.04 31.42 -12.94
CA LYS A 80 33.00 31.30 -14.06
C LYS A 80 32.34 31.57 -15.41
N LEU A 81 31.14 30.99 -15.64
CA LEU A 81 30.39 31.24 -16.88
C LEU A 81 29.99 32.69 -17.01
N GLU A 82 29.49 33.30 -15.94
CA GLU A 82 29.10 34.69 -15.93
C GLU A 82 30.30 35.64 -16.29
N ARG A 83 31.47 35.41 -15.68
CA ARG A 83 32.71 36.15 -16.02
C ARG A 83 33.12 35.94 -17.47
N ALA A 84 33.04 34.68 -17.98
CA ALA A 84 33.36 34.37 -19.38
C ALA A 84 32.44 35.13 -20.36
N LEU A 85 31.14 35.22 -20.05
CA LEU A 85 30.16 35.95 -20.86
C LEU A 85 30.42 37.45 -20.85
N LEU A 86 30.83 38.02 -19.70
CA LEU A 86 31.22 39.45 -19.61
C LEU A 86 32.48 39.75 -20.44
N LEU A 87 33.49 38.86 -20.41
CA LEU A 87 34.70 39.00 -21.22
C LEU A 87 34.41 38.88 -22.72
N GLN A 88 33.52 37.94 -23.10
CA GLN A 88 33.08 37.78 -24.49
C GLN A 88 32.36 39.05 -25.01
N ARG A 89 31.55 39.67 -24.15
CA ARG A 89 30.89 40.97 -24.49
C ARG A 89 31.88 42.10 -24.72
N ASN A 90 33.06 42.05 -24.09
CA ASN A 90 34.13 42.99 -24.23
C ASN A 90 35.10 42.65 -25.39
N GLY A 91 34.73 41.75 -26.30
CA GLY A 91 35.51 41.39 -27.49
C GLY A 91 36.60 40.34 -27.27
N GLN A 92 36.69 39.72 -26.10
CA GLN A 92 37.65 38.65 -25.83
C GLN A 92 37.01 37.30 -26.10
N SER A 93 37.64 36.50 -26.98
CA SER A 93 37.12 35.16 -27.34
C SER A 93 37.39 34.17 -26.21
N GLN A 94 36.33 33.66 -25.55
CA GLN A 94 36.41 32.63 -24.52
C GLN A 94 35.57 31.44 -24.94
N PRO A 95 36.02 30.17 -24.70
CA PRO A 95 35.24 28.96 -24.99
C PRO A 95 34.12 28.80 -23.96
N THR A 96 32.95 29.39 -24.23
CA THR A 96 31.78 29.34 -23.32
C THR A 96 31.04 28.03 -23.38
N GLN A 97 31.13 27.28 -24.50
CA GLN A 97 30.37 26.02 -24.71
C GLN A 97 30.74 24.93 -23.70
N SER A 98 32.03 24.78 -23.38
CA SER A 98 32.48 23.79 -22.37
C SER A 98 31.98 24.16 -20.97
N LEU A 99 32.02 25.47 -20.64
CA LEU A 99 31.54 25.97 -19.35
C LEU A 99 30.05 25.75 -19.16
N VAL A 100 29.24 25.93 -20.23
CA VAL A 100 27.80 25.62 -20.20
C VAL A 100 27.54 24.14 -19.97
N THR A 101 28.30 23.27 -20.63
CA THR A 101 28.18 21.81 -20.46
C THR A 101 28.54 21.36 -19.02
N ASP A 102 29.61 21.93 -18.46
CA ASP A 102 30.07 21.62 -17.10
C ASP A 102 29.07 22.15 -16.06
N LEU A 103 28.54 23.37 -16.24
CA LEU A 103 27.49 23.92 -15.39
C LEU A 103 26.23 22.99 -15.39
N THR A 104 25.83 22.51 -16.57
CA THR A 104 24.66 21.63 -16.70
C THR A 104 24.86 20.32 -15.95
N LYS A 105 26.04 19.70 -16.05
CA LYS A 105 26.39 18.49 -15.32
C LYS A 105 26.36 18.72 -13.81
N LEU A 106 26.97 19.79 -13.33
CA LEU A 106 27.01 20.14 -11.91
C LEU A 106 25.62 20.46 -11.38
N LYS A 107 24.78 21.13 -12.17
CA LYS A 107 23.39 21.39 -11.81
C LYS A 107 22.61 20.10 -11.61
N ILE A 108 22.70 19.16 -12.55
CA ILE A 108 22.01 17.87 -12.45
C ILE A 108 22.46 17.12 -11.18
N SER A 109 23.76 17.12 -10.89
CA SER A 109 24.29 16.48 -9.68
C SER A 109 23.78 17.15 -8.40
N TYR A 110 23.75 18.49 -8.37
CA TYR A 110 23.22 19.26 -7.25
C TYR A 110 21.73 19.02 -7.06
N ASP A 111 20.93 19.10 -8.13
CA ASP A 111 19.47 18.89 -8.08
C ASP A 111 19.14 17.48 -7.55
N LYS A 112 19.90 16.45 -7.94
CA LYS A 112 19.77 15.09 -7.43
C LYS A 112 20.02 15.00 -5.92
N LEU A 113 21.05 15.67 -5.42
CA LEU A 113 21.36 15.67 -3.99
C LEU A 113 20.32 16.46 -3.18
N VAL A 114 19.76 17.54 -3.75
CA VAL A 114 18.64 18.28 -3.14
C VAL A 114 17.42 17.33 -2.99
N GLU A 115 17.08 16.60 -4.04
CA GLU A 115 15.98 15.64 -4.00
C GLU A 115 16.20 14.53 -2.94
N GLN A 116 17.42 14.00 -2.83
CA GLN A 116 17.78 13.02 -1.80
C GLN A 116 17.66 13.63 -0.39
N PHE A 117 18.13 14.87 -0.22
CA PHE A 117 18.04 15.58 1.04
C PHE A 117 16.59 15.87 1.46
N ASP A 118 15.73 16.24 0.51
CA ASP A 118 14.30 16.45 0.75
C ASP A 118 13.59 15.17 1.19
N ARG A 119 14.06 14.00 0.72
CA ARG A 119 13.55 12.67 1.11
C ARG A 119 13.89 12.28 2.55
N LEU A 120 14.80 12.97 3.22
CA LEU A 120 15.04 12.81 4.67
C LEU A 120 13.86 13.36 5.49
N THR A 121 13.00 14.16 4.90
CA THR A 121 11.77 14.63 5.54
C THR A 121 10.61 13.71 5.15
N LEU A 122 10.18 12.87 6.07
CA LEU A 122 9.07 11.97 5.86
C LEU A 122 7.74 12.73 5.95
N LYS A 123 6.92 12.63 4.89
CA LYS A 123 5.63 13.32 4.79
C LYS A 123 4.53 12.33 4.43
N SER A 124 3.30 12.60 4.87
CA SER A 124 2.13 11.86 4.43
C SER A 124 1.60 12.46 3.13
N SER A 125 1.26 11.64 2.13
CA SER A 125 0.58 12.11 0.91
C SER A 125 -0.92 12.24 1.10
N ILE A 126 -1.49 11.53 2.11
CA ILE A 126 -2.91 11.52 2.39
C ILE A 126 -3.22 12.20 3.72
N ALA A 127 -4.42 12.72 3.86
CA ALA A 127 -4.97 13.10 5.15
C ALA A 127 -5.59 11.88 5.82
N GLY A 128 -5.34 11.71 7.12
CA GLY A 128 -5.85 10.56 7.85
C GLY A 128 -5.35 10.50 9.28
N LYS A 129 -5.40 9.33 9.87
CA LYS A 129 -4.92 9.06 11.23
C LYS A 129 -3.75 8.09 11.18
N VAL A 130 -2.72 8.36 11.96
CA VAL A 130 -1.59 7.44 12.15
C VAL A 130 -2.11 6.18 12.84
N VAL A 131 -1.87 5.02 12.23
CA VAL A 131 -2.37 3.75 12.73
C VAL A 131 -1.68 3.40 14.05
N GLU A 132 -2.44 2.93 15.04
CA GLU A 132 -1.91 2.63 16.38
C GLU A 132 -1.11 1.33 16.42
N THR A 133 -1.46 0.37 15.56
CA THR A 133 -0.79 -0.93 15.45
C THR A 133 -0.53 -1.25 13.98
N PRO A 134 0.70 -1.60 13.60
CA PRO A 134 1.01 -1.90 12.20
C PRO A 134 0.24 -3.12 11.70
N PHE A 135 -0.22 -3.05 10.44
CA PHE A 135 -1.01 -4.12 9.82
C PHE A 135 -0.25 -5.42 9.61
N SER A 136 1.05 -5.35 9.39
CA SER A 136 1.89 -6.50 9.07
C SER A 136 1.90 -7.58 10.15
N ASN A 137 1.44 -7.27 11.37
CA ASN A 137 1.45 -8.20 12.49
C ASN A 137 0.15 -9.02 12.65
N ALA A 138 -0.88 -8.77 11.82
CA ALA A 138 -2.19 -9.41 12.01
C ALA A 138 -2.28 -10.87 11.53
N GLY A 139 -1.27 -11.41 10.84
CA GLY A 139 -1.44 -12.70 10.16
C GLY A 139 -0.29 -13.69 10.13
N SER A 140 0.96 -13.35 10.45
CA SER A 140 2.04 -14.33 10.35
C SER A 140 2.43 -14.94 11.70
N ALA A 141 2.15 -16.23 11.80
CA ALA A 141 2.31 -17.06 12.97
C ALA A 141 3.71 -17.66 13.09
N SER A 142 4.72 -16.88 13.37
CA SER A 142 5.92 -17.44 14.00
C SER A 142 6.48 -16.41 14.98
N GLU A 143 6.35 -16.70 16.24
CA GLU A 143 6.63 -15.84 17.38
C GLU A 143 8.11 -15.43 17.49
N GLU A 144 9.02 -16.17 16.87
CA GLU A 144 10.46 -16.00 17.00
C GLU A 144 11.11 -14.94 16.07
N LEU A 145 10.42 -14.49 15.00
CA LEU A 145 10.89 -13.43 14.10
C LEU A 145 10.33 -12.04 14.42
N ARG A 146 9.58 -11.92 15.51
CA ARG A 146 8.74 -10.74 15.82
C ARG A 146 9.45 -9.62 16.58
N GLU A 147 10.61 -9.86 17.17
CA GLU A 147 11.05 -8.94 18.23
C GLU A 147 11.99 -7.81 17.80
N SER A 148 12.65 -7.82 16.67
CA SER A 148 13.58 -6.71 16.36
C SER A 148 13.56 -6.12 14.95
N GLU A 149 13.04 -6.82 13.93
CA GLU A 149 13.17 -6.32 12.54
C GLU A 149 11.88 -5.82 11.89
N MET A 150 10.71 -6.02 12.48
CA MET A 150 9.41 -5.74 11.83
C MET A 150 8.57 -4.59 12.40
N LEU A 151 8.96 -4.01 13.52
CA LEU A 151 8.23 -2.84 14.03
C LEU A 151 8.58 -1.61 13.20
N PRO A 152 7.58 -0.84 12.73
CA PRO A 152 7.84 0.45 12.11
C PRO A 152 8.61 1.36 13.06
N LEU A 153 9.49 2.18 12.52
CA LEU A 153 10.39 3.04 13.29
C LEU A 153 9.68 3.94 14.30
N LEU A 154 8.43 4.32 14.01
CA LEU A 154 7.61 5.13 14.91
C LEU A 154 7.32 4.45 16.26
N TYR A 155 7.26 3.12 16.29
CA TYR A 155 6.94 2.35 17.49
C TYR A 155 8.18 1.94 18.28
N ASP A 156 9.35 2.04 17.65
CA ASP A 156 10.65 1.82 18.28
C ASP A 156 11.11 3.12 18.94
N GLN A 157 10.57 3.43 20.13
CA GLN A 157 10.65 4.72 20.84
C GLN A 157 12.09 5.12 21.27
N HIS A 158 13.10 4.83 20.48
CA HIS A 158 14.48 5.21 20.75
C HIS A 158 14.82 6.52 20.05
N ASP A 159 15.05 7.58 20.82
CA ASP A 159 15.70 8.80 20.35
C ASP A 159 17.04 8.42 19.69
N ASN A 160 17.29 8.95 18.49
CA ASN A 160 18.46 8.64 17.65
C ASN A 160 18.45 7.22 17.02
N ALA A 161 17.28 6.61 16.82
CA ALA A 161 17.20 5.36 16.08
C ALA A 161 17.76 5.52 14.67
N SER A 162 18.60 4.55 14.25
CA SER A 162 19.10 4.50 12.87
C SER A 162 18.01 4.00 11.95
N ALA A 163 17.73 4.79 10.92
CA ALA A 163 16.75 4.46 9.90
C ALA A 163 17.45 3.99 8.61
N SER A 164 17.15 2.78 8.19
CA SER A 164 17.69 2.18 6.97
C SER A 164 16.76 2.43 5.79
N ARG A 165 17.33 2.51 4.59
CA ARG A 165 16.53 2.62 3.36
C ARG A 165 15.61 1.41 3.20
N GLY A 166 14.33 1.65 2.86
CA GLY A 166 13.31 0.61 2.75
C GLY A 166 12.71 0.17 4.09
N GLN A 167 13.12 0.76 5.20
CA GLN A 167 12.50 0.52 6.48
C GLN A 167 11.15 1.24 6.56
N ARG A 168 10.16 0.58 7.16
CA ARG A 168 8.83 1.14 7.38
C ARG A 168 8.88 2.13 8.56
N PHE A 169 8.34 3.35 8.35
CA PHE A 169 8.26 4.35 9.42
C PHE A 169 6.93 4.27 10.17
N CYS A 170 5.81 4.41 9.46
CA CYS A 170 4.45 4.30 10.00
C CYS A 170 3.44 4.07 8.88
N GLU A 171 2.20 3.88 9.27
CA GLU A 171 1.05 3.78 8.37
C GLU A 171 0.05 4.89 8.69
N VAL A 172 -0.47 5.53 7.65
CA VAL A 172 -1.53 6.54 7.75
C VAL A 172 -2.76 6.03 7.03
N ALA A 173 -3.92 6.09 7.67
CA ALA A 173 -5.17 5.59 7.12
C ALA A 173 -6.28 6.65 7.12
N ASP A 174 -7.01 6.74 6.01
CA ASP A 174 -8.22 7.57 5.89
C ASP A 174 -9.45 6.78 6.35
N PHE A 175 -9.96 7.13 7.52
CA PHE A 175 -11.14 6.51 8.15
C PHE A 175 -12.46 7.19 7.79
N SER A 176 -12.46 8.08 6.82
CA SER A 176 -13.69 8.77 6.38
C SER A 176 -14.74 7.82 5.83
N GLN A 177 -14.33 6.69 5.29
CA GLN A 177 -15.19 5.62 4.78
C GLN A 177 -14.56 4.26 5.05
N TRP A 178 -15.43 3.27 5.28
CA TRP A 178 -15.03 1.89 5.47
C TRP A 178 -15.44 1.03 4.29
N TYR A 179 -14.57 0.12 3.92
CA TYR A 179 -14.81 -0.87 2.89
C TYR A 179 -14.59 -2.27 3.45
N PHE A 180 -15.26 -3.23 2.86
CA PHE A 180 -14.90 -4.61 3.03
C PHE A 180 -14.15 -5.07 1.77
N VAL A 181 -13.02 -5.70 1.98
CA VAL A 181 -12.32 -6.44 0.95
C VAL A 181 -12.77 -7.89 1.06
N ILE A 182 -13.40 -8.39 0.01
CA ILE A 182 -13.87 -9.78 -0.07
C ILE A 182 -12.83 -10.58 -0.86
N ILE A 183 -12.41 -11.69 -0.28
CA ILE A 183 -11.48 -12.63 -0.89
C ILE A 183 -12.27 -13.70 -1.60
N LEU A 184 -12.00 -13.88 -2.89
CA LEU A 184 -12.68 -14.79 -3.80
C LEU A 184 -11.68 -15.80 -4.35
N THR A 185 -12.14 -17.02 -4.54
CA THR A 185 -11.39 -18.03 -5.32
C THR A 185 -11.69 -17.87 -6.81
N GLU A 186 -10.83 -18.43 -7.69
CA GLU A 186 -10.99 -18.39 -9.15
C GLU A 186 -12.39 -18.89 -9.59
N HIS A 187 -12.91 -19.91 -8.92
CA HIS A 187 -14.24 -20.43 -9.22
C HIS A 187 -15.39 -19.50 -8.86
N GLN A 188 -15.18 -18.60 -7.91
CA GLN A 188 -16.19 -17.67 -7.42
C GLN A 188 -16.26 -16.38 -8.24
N VAL A 189 -15.11 -15.94 -8.80
CA VAL A 189 -14.98 -14.68 -9.56
C VAL A 189 -15.99 -14.55 -10.68
N LYS A 190 -16.20 -15.61 -11.45
CA LYS A 190 -17.13 -15.63 -12.60
C LYS A 190 -18.61 -15.39 -12.27
N PHE A 191 -18.95 -15.41 -10.98
CA PHE A 191 -20.32 -15.18 -10.50
C PHE A 191 -20.49 -13.81 -9.85
N VAL A 192 -19.41 -13.05 -9.73
CA VAL A 192 -19.40 -11.75 -9.05
C VAL A 192 -19.50 -10.64 -10.07
N GLU A 193 -20.54 -9.84 -9.95
CA GLU A 193 -20.84 -8.71 -10.82
C GLU A 193 -20.94 -7.42 -10.01
N LEU A 194 -20.80 -6.28 -10.67
CA LEU A 194 -20.98 -4.98 -10.04
C LEU A 194 -22.40 -4.82 -9.49
N ASP A 195 -22.52 -4.05 -8.44
CA ASP A 195 -23.79 -3.66 -7.79
C ASP A 195 -24.61 -4.82 -7.19
N GLN A 196 -24.02 -6.02 -7.08
CA GLN A 196 -24.67 -7.15 -6.40
C GLN A 196 -24.79 -6.89 -4.89
N ASP A 197 -25.90 -7.35 -4.31
CA ASP A 197 -26.15 -7.28 -2.88
C ASP A 197 -25.28 -8.28 -2.11
N VAL A 198 -24.62 -7.76 -1.09
CA VAL A 198 -23.76 -8.53 -0.18
C VAL A 198 -24.27 -8.38 1.24
N LYS A 199 -24.32 -9.48 1.97
CA LYS A 199 -24.58 -9.50 3.42
C LYS A 199 -23.31 -9.92 4.13
N ILE A 200 -22.81 -9.09 5.03
CA ILE A 200 -21.56 -9.31 5.76
C ILE A 200 -21.88 -9.52 7.23
N LYS A 201 -21.25 -10.50 7.85
CA LYS A 201 -21.26 -10.73 9.29
C LYS A 201 -19.83 -10.72 9.80
N LEU A 202 -19.54 -9.84 10.74
CA LEU A 202 -18.26 -9.79 11.42
C LEU A 202 -18.12 -10.91 12.45
N PHE A 203 -16.91 -11.40 12.65
CA PHE A 203 -16.65 -12.40 13.71
C PHE A 203 -16.79 -11.80 15.10
N SER A 204 -16.49 -10.52 15.26
CA SER A 204 -16.66 -9.77 16.51
C SER A 204 -18.13 -9.58 16.89
N GLU A 205 -19.05 -9.54 15.90
CA GLU A 205 -20.47 -9.28 16.09
C GLU A 205 -21.33 -10.26 15.27
N PRO A 206 -21.39 -11.54 15.63
CA PRO A 206 -22.10 -12.56 14.85
C PRO A 206 -23.63 -12.37 14.80
N GLY A 207 -24.19 -11.57 15.72
CA GLY A 207 -25.62 -11.22 15.76
C GLY A 207 -26.05 -10.24 14.68
N ASN A 208 -25.15 -9.36 14.26
CA ASN A 208 -25.43 -8.30 13.31
C ASN A 208 -25.09 -8.70 11.87
N SER A 209 -25.87 -8.19 10.93
CA SER A 209 -25.66 -8.44 9.49
C SER A 209 -25.72 -7.13 8.74
N TYR A 210 -24.63 -6.77 8.10
CA TYR A 210 -24.45 -5.53 7.37
C TYR A 210 -24.78 -5.72 5.90
N LYS A 211 -25.53 -4.78 5.34
CA LYS A 211 -25.81 -4.76 3.90
C LYS A 211 -24.76 -3.93 3.20
N ALA A 212 -24.35 -4.40 2.07
CA ALA A 212 -23.30 -3.76 1.28
C ALA A 212 -23.49 -4.09 -0.19
N LYS A 213 -22.83 -3.34 -1.09
CA LYS A 213 -22.86 -3.53 -2.53
C LYS A 213 -21.46 -3.63 -3.10
N ILE A 214 -21.29 -4.47 -4.12
CA ILE A 214 -20.02 -4.62 -4.83
C ILE A 214 -19.73 -3.36 -5.63
N LEU A 215 -18.57 -2.75 -5.39
CA LEU A 215 -18.14 -1.51 -6.03
C LEU A 215 -17.17 -1.72 -7.18
N SER A 216 -16.36 -2.78 -7.12
CA SER A 216 -15.32 -3.02 -8.10
C SER A 216 -15.42 -4.43 -8.65
N THR A 217 -15.07 -4.58 -9.93
CA THR A 217 -14.82 -5.90 -10.49
C THR A 217 -13.70 -6.60 -9.72
N PRO A 218 -13.79 -7.93 -9.52
CA PRO A 218 -12.71 -8.67 -8.90
C PRO A 218 -11.40 -8.48 -9.65
N VAL A 219 -10.33 -8.16 -8.91
CA VAL A 219 -8.98 -8.01 -9.44
C VAL A 219 -8.14 -9.17 -8.92
N GLU A 220 -7.37 -9.79 -9.81
CA GLU A 220 -6.41 -10.81 -9.44
C GLU A 220 -5.33 -10.19 -8.55
N THR A 221 -5.09 -10.80 -7.39
CA THR A 221 -3.95 -10.48 -6.57
C THR A 221 -2.82 -11.40 -6.96
N ASP A 222 -1.81 -10.84 -7.60
CA ASP A 222 -0.60 -11.56 -7.98
C ASP A 222 0.21 -11.89 -6.70
N TYR A 223 -0.05 -13.08 -6.14
CA TYR A 223 0.68 -13.61 -4.99
C TYR A 223 2.03 -14.22 -5.35
N SER A 224 2.44 -14.13 -6.59
CA SER A 224 3.78 -14.53 -7.03
C SER A 224 4.88 -13.61 -6.54
N ILE A 225 4.68 -12.92 -5.41
CA ILE A 225 5.79 -12.43 -4.61
C ILE A 225 6.38 -13.68 -3.98
N ASP A 226 7.34 -14.26 -4.70
CA ASP A 226 8.22 -15.31 -4.23
C ASP A 226 8.59 -15.02 -2.77
N ARG A 227 8.28 -15.95 -1.88
CA ARG A 227 8.77 -15.97 -0.49
C ARG A 227 10.29 -16.08 -0.42
N GLN A 228 10.95 -16.14 -1.59
CA GLN A 228 12.40 -16.15 -1.74
C GLN A 228 12.85 -14.76 -2.18
N GLU A 229 13.58 -14.10 -1.30
CA GLU A 229 14.37 -12.89 -1.56
C GLU A 229 13.57 -11.58 -1.80
N TYR A 230 13.01 -11.04 -0.74
CA TYR A 230 12.92 -9.59 -0.65
C TYR A 230 14.34 -9.03 -0.41
N GLU A 231 15.18 -9.08 -1.44
CA GLU A 231 16.36 -8.22 -1.50
C GLU A 231 15.89 -6.82 -1.91
N PRO A 232 16.12 -5.78 -1.08
CA PRO A 232 15.72 -4.39 -1.40
C PRO A 232 16.54 -3.77 -2.54
N THR A 233 17.27 -4.56 -3.33
CA THR A 233 18.27 -4.09 -4.30
C THR A 233 17.96 -4.36 -5.75
N GLN A 234 16.79 -4.82 -6.13
CA GLN A 234 16.46 -4.86 -7.57
C GLN A 234 15.57 -3.70 -7.98
N THR A 235 16.22 -2.58 -8.31
CA THR A 235 15.67 -1.56 -9.19
C THR A 235 15.38 -2.23 -10.53
N SER A 236 14.11 -2.62 -10.77
CA SER A 236 13.71 -2.98 -12.12
C SER A 236 13.99 -1.81 -13.04
N ALA A 237 14.48 -2.06 -14.25
CA ALA A 237 14.93 -1.09 -15.26
C ALA A 237 13.87 -0.03 -15.67
N GLN A 238 12.72 0.02 -15.03
CA GLN A 238 11.63 0.96 -15.26
C GLN A 238 11.32 1.89 -14.07
N GLY A 239 12.14 1.89 -12.99
CA GLY A 239 12.05 2.94 -11.96
C GLY A 239 10.76 2.96 -11.12
N GLN A 240 9.88 2.00 -11.25
CA GLN A 240 8.73 1.85 -10.38
C GLN A 240 9.08 0.89 -9.23
N SER A 241 9.42 1.46 -8.08
CA SER A 241 9.39 0.73 -6.82
C SER A 241 7.95 0.27 -6.59
N ARG A 242 7.69 -1.03 -6.77
CA ARG A 242 6.41 -1.63 -6.38
C ARG A 242 6.37 -1.66 -4.86
N VAL A 243 5.79 -0.64 -4.28
CA VAL A 243 5.39 -0.64 -2.87
C VAL A 243 4.30 -1.71 -2.73
N PRO A 244 4.46 -2.71 -1.84
CA PRO A 244 3.41 -3.72 -1.64
C PRO A 244 2.11 -3.02 -1.21
N ASP A 245 1.02 -3.31 -1.91
CA ASP A 245 -0.30 -2.83 -1.49
C ASP A 245 -0.61 -3.48 -0.13
N PRO A 246 -0.88 -2.71 0.94
CA PRO A 246 -1.22 -3.25 2.26
C PRO A 246 -2.41 -4.20 2.23
N VAL A 247 -3.29 -4.09 1.25
CA VAL A 247 -4.37 -5.06 0.99
C VAL A 247 -3.80 -6.43 0.62
N VAL A 248 -2.77 -6.46 -0.21
CA VAL A 248 -2.11 -7.71 -0.64
C VAL A 248 -1.43 -8.40 0.53
N GLU A 249 -0.71 -7.64 1.38
CA GLU A 249 -0.06 -8.17 2.58
C GLU A 249 -1.07 -8.81 3.56
N MET A 250 -2.22 -8.14 3.75
CA MET A 250 -3.25 -8.62 4.67
C MET A 250 -4.00 -9.83 4.12
N VAL A 251 -4.20 -9.92 2.81
CA VAL A 251 -4.83 -11.07 2.15
C VAL A 251 -3.87 -12.26 2.12
N ALA A 252 -2.57 -12.04 1.98
CA ALA A 252 -1.53 -13.07 2.07
C ALA A 252 -1.49 -13.80 3.42
N ALA A 253 -1.96 -13.16 4.49
CA ALA A 253 -2.08 -13.77 5.81
C ALA A 253 -3.17 -14.86 5.89
N TYR A 254 -4.08 -14.92 4.93
CA TYR A 254 -5.06 -16.00 4.81
C TYR A 254 -4.47 -17.13 3.94
N ASP A 255 -3.83 -18.08 4.57
CA ASP A 255 -3.13 -19.22 3.95
C ASP A 255 -4.10 -20.08 3.09
N GLN A 256 -4.21 -19.72 1.81
CA GLN A 256 -4.90 -20.52 0.78
C GLN A 256 -4.04 -20.59 -0.48
N PRO A 257 -3.73 -21.80 -0.99
CA PRO A 257 -2.81 -22.00 -2.10
C PRO A 257 -3.35 -21.62 -3.48
N ASP A 258 -4.65 -21.28 -3.59
CA ASP A 258 -5.28 -20.96 -4.85
C ASP A 258 -5.19 -19.48 -5.18
N LEU A 259 -5.10 -19.16 -6.47
CA LEU A 259 -5.23 -17.79 -7.01
C LEU A 259 -6.39 -17.06 -6.34
N GLN A 260 -6.08 -15.96 -5.68
CA GLN A 260 -7.07 -15.18 -4.94
C GLN A 260 -7.40 -13.92 -5.72
N TYR A 261 -8.67 -13.59 -5.73
CA TYR A 261 -9.19 -12.36 -6.31
C TYR A 261 -9.80 -11.53 -5.20
N VAL A 262 -9.63 -10.22 -5.28
CA VAL A 262 -10.22 -9.30 -4.31
C VAL A 262 -11.23 -8.38 -4.96
N THR A 263 -12.31 -8.12 -4.25
CA THR A 263 -13.29 -7.10 -4.63
C THR A 263 -13.59 -6.21 -3.44
N ARG A 264 -13.81 -4.92 -3.72
CA ARG A 264 -14.16 -3.92 -2.70
C ARG A 264 -15.67 -3.74 -2.63
N VAL A 265 -16.17 -3.68 -1.42
CA VAL A 265 -17.59 -3.56 -1.11
C VAL A 265 -17.79 -2.40 -0.16
N ARG A 266 -18.70 -1.47 -0.49
CA ARG A 266 -19.01 -0.34 0.38
C ARG A 266 -20.05 -0.71 1.41
N LEU A 267 -19.80 -0.30 2.64
CA LEU A 267 -20.78 -0.39 3.71
C LEU A 267 -21.81 0.75 3.57
N GLU A 268 -23.09 0.42 3.66
CA GLU A 268 -24.17 1.42 3.60
C GLU A 268 -24.38 2.13 4.95
N GLU A 269 -24.03 1.49 6.06
CA GLU A 269 -24.18 2.02 7.43
C GLU A 269 -22.81 2.21 8.09
N THR A 270 -22.55 3.42 8.65
CA THR A 270 -21.22 3.88 9.06
C THR A 270 -21.04 4.07 10.58
N GLU A 271 -22.03 3.82 11.41
CA GLU A 271 -21.96 4.12 12.86
C GLU A 271 -21.29 3.01 13.72
N LEU A 272 -20.44 2.21 13.14
CA LEU A 272 -19.87 1.05 13.83
C LEU A 272 -18.45 1.34 14.35
N PRO A 273 -18.08 0.81 15.52
CA PRO A 273 -16.70 0.85 16.01
C PRO A 273 -15.84 -0.16 15.25
N LEU A 274 -15.71 0.05 13.94
CA LEU A 274 -14.89 -0.80 13.08
C LEU A 274 -13.42 -0.57 13.37
N LYS A 275 -12.68 -1.66 13.44
CA LYS A 275 -11.20 -1.64 13.47
C LYS A 275 -10.68 -2.28 12.20
N ILE A 276 -9.56 -1.80 11.75
CA ILE A 276 -8.86 -2.34 10.60
C ILE A 276 -8.51 -3.80 10.84
N GLY A 277 -8.60 -4.63 9.80
CA GLY A 277 -8.28 -6.04 9.90
C GLY A 277 -9.36 -6.93 10.55
N MET A 278 -10.48 -6.34 11.00
CA MET A 278 -11.60 -7.17 11.47
C MET A 278 -12.08 -8.09 10.37
N GLY A 279 -12.04 -9.40 10.65
CA GLY A 279 -12.51 -10.44 9.75
C GLY A 279 -14.00 -10.69 9.85
N GLY A 280 -14.56 -11.21 8.77
CA GLY A 280 -15.96 -11.60 8.71
C GLY A 280 -16.26 -12.59 7.58
N LYS A 281 -17.53 -12.96 7.47
CA LYS A 281 -18.06 -13.78 6.38
C LYS A 281 -19.02 -12.94 5.53
N ALA A 282 -18.75 -12.89 4.23
CA ALA A 282 -19.61 -12.28 3.23
C ALA A 282 -20.48 -13.35 2.56
N LYS A 283 -21.73 -12.99 2.28
CA LYS A 283 -22.67 -13.75 1.44
C LYS A 283 -23.08 -12.88 0.27
N ILE A 284 -22.63 -13.21 -0.92
CA ILE A 284 -22.94 -12.52 -2.18
C ILE A 284 -24.14 -13.24 -2.81
N PHE A 285 -25.18 -12.48 -3.16
CA PHE A 285 -26.32 -13.01 -3.87
C PHE A 285 -26.02 -13.11 -5.38
N VAL A 286 -25.98 -14.32 -5.91
CA VAL A 286 -25.60 -14.58 -7.31
C VAL A 286 -26.84 -14.76 -8.22
N GLY A 287 -28.01 -14.79 -7.65
CA GLY A 287 -29.27 -15.00 -8.37
C GLY A 287 -29.95 -16.31 -7.99
N ASN A 288 -31.04 -16.62 -8.68
CA ASN A 288 -31.81 -17.83 -8.44
C ASN A 288 -31.31 -18.94 -9.37
N ARG A 289 -30.91 -20.07 -8.78
CA ARG A 289 -30.48 -21.28 -9.51
C ARG A 289 -31.37 -22.44 -9.16
N SER A 290 -31.66 -23.31 -10.15
CA SER A 290 -32.48 -24.50 -9.90
C SER A 290 -31.76 -25.49 -8.96
N LEU A 291 -32.54 -26.23 -8.15
CA LEU A 291 -32.01 -27.26 -7.28
C LEU A 291 -31.17 -28.30 -8.02
N GLY A 292 -31.57 -28.65 -9.25
CA GLY A 292 -30.84 -29.57 -10.12
C GLY A 292 -29.43 -29.09 -10.45
N TYR A 293 -29.27 -27.79 -10.73
CA TYR A 293 -27.97 -27.18 -10.98
C TYR A 293 -27.07 -27.26 -9.74
N ARG A 294 -27.61 -27.02 -8.54
CA ARG A 294 -26.85 -27.09 -7.28
C ARG A 294 -26.36 -28.48 -6.97
N LEU A 295 -27.21 -29.51 -7.20
CA LEU A 295 -26.84 -30.92 -7.02
C LEU A 295 -25.75 -31.35 -8.00
N TRP A 296 -25.89 -30.96 -9.29
CA TRP A 296 -24.90 -31.25 -10.31
C TRP A 296 -23.55 -30.59 -9.99
N TRP A 297 -23.58 -29.30 -9.56
CA TRP A 297 -22.37 -28.55 -9.20
C TRP A 297 -21.68 -29.15 -7.95
N TRP A 298 -22.45 -29.49 -6.90
CA TRP A 298 -21.93 -30.15 -5.71
C TRP A 298 -21.28 -31.51 -6.06
N PHE A 299 -21.90 -32.27 -6.92
CA PHE A 299 -21.37 -33.57 -7.38
C PHE A 299 -20.03 -33.38 -8.10
N ASN A 300 -19.95 -32.38 -9.02
CA ASN A 300 -18.73 -32.12 -9.75
C ASN A 300 -17.56 -31.61 -8.88
N GLN A 301 -17.86 -30.93 -7.75
CA GLN A 301 -16.81 -30.50 -6.83
C GLN A 301 -16.27 -31.61 -5.94
N ASN A 302 -17.08 -32.56 -5.57
CA ASN A 302 -16.69 -33.60 -4.60
C ASN A 302 -16.22 -34.93 -5.23
N PHE A 303 -16.42 -35.10 -6.53
CA PHE A 303 -16.09 -36.35 -7.23
C PHE A 303 -15.16 -36.16 -8.45
N ARG A 304 -14.34 -35.13 -8.41
CA ARG A 304 -13.32 -34.91 -9.45
C ARG A 304 -11.91 -34.99 -8.90
#